data_96f8963342c55174dab4ccf175be12d5
#
_entry.id   96f8963342c55174dab4ccf175be12d5
#
_cell.length_a   1.000
_cell.length_b   1.000
_cell.length_c   1.000
_cell.angle_alpha   90.00
_cell.angle_beta   90.00
_cell.angle_gamma   90.00
#
_symmetry.space_group_name_H-M   'P 1'
#
loop_
_entity.id
_entity.type
_entity.pdbx_description
1 polymer ?
#
loop_
_entity_poly.entity_id
_entity_poly.type
_entity_poly.pdbx_seq_one_letter_code
_entity_poly.pdbx_strand_id
1 'polypeptide(L)'
;LKLQNFICFAVSKVLSLFQKGNPMILIITEKNSVATEIAKAIGATTKQKCDKAHKQHDYFEGNGYLISWCVGHLIRLCDPAEYDEKFAKWDIDALPIMPQFYKTKVDPQTAARYQVLKDLMNRPDVDELVCATDAAREGELIFRLVYNQAHCKKPFKRLWISSMSAEAIQQGMAELVDGHDYDDLYHAAESRQQADWLIGMNLTRLYTKVYGTKLP
;
A
#
# COMPACT_ATOMS: atom_id res chain seq x y z
N LEU A 1 -42.11 20.92 -12.03
CA LEU A 1 -40.70 20.63 -12.37
C LEU A 1 -39.78 20.54 -11.11
N LYS A 2 -39.84 21.51 -10.16
CA LYS A 2 -38.96 21.50 -8.96
C LYS A 2 -39.26 20.37 -7.99
N LEU A 3 -40.52 19.95 -7.83
CA LEU A 3 -40.91 18.85 -6.94
C LEU A 3 -40.49 17.48 -7.48
N GLN A 4 -40.55 17.29 -8.78
CA GLN A 4 -40.15 16.06 -9.47
C GLN A 4 -38.65 15.83 -9.42
N ASN A 5 -37.85 16.90 -9.53
CA ASN A 5 -36.38 16.83 -9.38
C ASN A 5 -35.98 16.56 -7.93
N PHE A 6 -36.72 17.06 -6.94
CA PHE A 6 -36.47 16.81 -5.54
C PHE A 6 -36.80 15.36 -5.15
N ILE A 7 -37.89 14.80 -5.67
CA ILE A 7 -38.28 13.39 -5.46
C ILE A 7 -37.27 12.46 -6.15
N CYS A 8 -36.85 12.79 -7.37
CA CYS A 8 -35.85 11.99 -8.10
C CYS A 8 -34.49 11.98 -7.37
N PHE A 9 -34.06 13.12 -6.82
CA PHE A 9 -32.84 13.23 -6.04
C PHE A 9 -32.95 12.49 -4.69
N ALA A 10 -34.08 12.59 -3.99
CA ALA A 10 -34.31 11.87 -2.75
C ALA A 10 -34.41 10.36 -2.96
N VAL A 11 -35.09 9.91 -4.02
CA VAL A 11 -35.19 8.50 -4.38
C VAL A 11 -33.83 7.94 -4.83
N SER A 12 -33.05 8.68 -5.59
CA SER A 12 -31.68 8.30 -5.97
C SER A 12 -30.77 8.16 -4.74
N LYS A 13 -30.89 9.08 -3.78
CA LYS A 13 -30.11 9.05 -2.54
C LYS A 13 -30.54 7.89 -1.60
N VAL A 14 -31.83 7.59 -1.55
CA VAL A 14 -32.39 6.44 -0.82
C VAL A 14 -31.98 5.14 -1.51
N LEU A 15 -32.09 5.03 -2.83
CA LEU A 15 -31.62 3.87 -3.60
C LEU A 15 -30.12 3.64 -3.45
N SER A 16 -29.30 4.69 -3.39
CA SER A 16 -27.86 4.56 -3.13
C SER A 16 -27.54 4.05 -1.72
N LEU A 17 -28.40 4.34 -0.73
CA LEU A 17 -28.30 3.80 0.62
C LEU A 17 -28.68 2.31 0.68
N PHE A 18 -29.62 1.86 -0.16
CA PHE A 18 -30.00 0.44 -0.27
C PHE A 18 -29.08 -0.38 -1.17
N GLN A 19 -28.21 0.28 -1.98
CA GLN A 19 -27.21 -0.38 -2.82
C GLN A 19 -25.83 -0.52 -2.14
N LYS A 20 -25.62 0.09 -0.97
CA LYS A 20 -24.43 -0.24 -0.16
C LYS A 20 -24.65 -1.66 0.40
N GLY A 21 -23.90 -2.60 -0.16
CA GLY A 21 -23.71 -3.90 0.49
C GLY A 21 -23.25 -3.71 1.95
N ASN A 22 -23.29 -4.77 2.75
CA ASN A 22 -22.77 -4.68 4.12
C ASN A 22 -21.35 -4.08 4.10
N PRO A 23 -21.06 -3.09 4.96
CA PRO A 23 -19.77 -2.42 5.00
C PRO A 23 -18.65 -3.45 5.21
N MET A 24 -17.62 -3.37 4.40
CA MET A 24 -16.48 -4.28 4.43
C MET A 24 -15.25 -3.53 4.96
N ILE A 25 -14.43 -4.23 5.71
CA ILE A 25 -13.12 -3.75 6.17
C ILE A 25 -12.04 -4.48 5.36
N LEU A 26 -11.14 -3.72 4.72
CA LEU A 26 -10.03 -4.28 3.98
C LEU A 26 -8.77 -4.32 4.83
N ILE A 27 -8.30 -5.51 5.16
CA ILE A 27 -7.03 -5.74 5.88
C ILE A 27 -5.92 -5.96 4.85
N ILE A 28 -4.82 -5.22 4.98
CA ILE A 28 -3.65 -5.34 4.10
C ILE A 28 -2.44 -5.74 4.90
N THR A 29 -1.86 -6.88 4.54
CA THR A 29 -0.66 -7.43 5.17
C THR A 29 0.57 -7.30 4.24
N GLU A 30 1.75 -7.55 4.78
CA GLU A 30 2.98 -7.55 3.98
C GLU A 30 3.12 -8.80 3.10
N LYS A 31 2.66 -9.96 3.59
CA LYS A 31 2.85 -11.28 2.97
C LYS A 31 1.59 -12.12 3.02
N ASN A 32 1.42 -13.00 2.03
CA ASN A 32 0.29 -13.94 1.98
C ASN A 32 0.21 -14.87 3.20
N SER A 33 1.33 -15.27 3.78
CA SER A 33 1.33 -16.11 4.99
C SER A 33 0.62 -15.43 6.15
N VAL A 34 0.93 -14.14 6.39
CA VAL A 34 0.28 -13.32 7.42
C VAL A 34 -1.21 -13.15 7.13
N ALA A 35 -1.57 -12.84 5.86
CA ALA A 35 -2.97 -12.76 5.43
C ALA A 35 -3.73 -14.06 5.73
N THR A 36 -3.10 -15.21 5.51
CA THR A 36 -3.69 -16.52 5.75
C THR A 36 -3.97 -16.76 7.24
N GLU A 37 -3.04 -16.40 8.13
CA GLU A 37 -3.24 -16.56 9.58
C GLU A 37 -4.32 -15.61 10.11
N ILE A 38 -4.33 -14.36 9.65
CA ILE A 38 -5.41 -13.42 10.00
C ILE A 38 -6.75 -13.94 9.50
N ALA A 39 -6.83 -14.42 8.24
CA ALA A 39 -8.05 -14.96 7.66
C ALA A 39 -8.63 -16.12 8.48
N LYS A 40 -7.78 -17.03 8.96
CA LYS A 40 -8.18 -18.13 9.85
C LYS A 40 -8.68 -17.62 11.20
N ALA A 41 -7.94 -16.69 11.82
CA ALA A 41 -8.24 -16.19 13.16
C ALA A 41 -9.58 -15.44 13.23
N ILE A 42 -9.98 -14.74 12.16
CA ILE A 42 -11.24 -13.97 12.11
C ILE A 42 -12.33 -14.66 11.26
N GLY A 43 -12.08 -15.85 10.74
CA GLY A 43 -13.06 -16.65 9.99
C GLY A 43 -13.36 -16.13 8.57
N ALA A 44 -12.48 -15.34 7.98
CA ALA A 44 -12.64 -14.81 6.61
C ALA A 44 -11.83 -15.66 5.60
N THR A 45 -12.20 -16.93 5.40
CA THR A 45 -11.35 -17.92 4.72
C THR A 45 -11.73 -18.20 3.26
N THR A 46 -12.78 -17.57 2.74
CA THR A 46 -13.20 -17.75 1.34
C THR A 46 -12.20 -17.09 0.39
N LYS A 47 -11.58 -17.91 -0.46
CA LYS A 47 -10.59 -17.43 -1.44
C LYS A 47 -11.26 -16.83 -2.66
N GLN A 48 -10.88 -15.60 -2.99
CA GLN A 48 -11.45 -14.84 -4.09
C GLN A 48 -10.39 -14.34 -5.07
N LYS A 49 -10.80 -14.01 -6.28
CA LYS A 49 -9.95 -13.44 -7.33
C LYS A 49 -10.56 -12.14 -7.84
N CYS A 50 -9.72 -11.13 -8.07
CA CYS A 50 -10.13 -9.90 -8.75
C CYS A 50 -10.36 -10.17 -10.26
N ASP A 51 -9.52 -11.04 -10.85
CA ASP A 51 -9.65 -11.48 -12.23
C ASP A 51 -9.67 -13.02 -12.28
N LYS A 52 -10.59 -13.57 -13.04
CA LYS A 52 -10.69 -15.04 -13.26
C LYS A 52 -9.44 -15.63 -13.93
N ALA A 53 -8.70 -14.81 -14.67
CA ALA A 53 -7.44 -15.21 -15.31
C ALA A 53 -6.28 -15.40 -14.32
N HIS A 54 -6.39 -14.87 -13.10
CA HIS A 54 -5.36 -15.07 -12.08
C HIS A 54 -5.26 -16.56 -11.69
N LYS A 55 -4.04 -17.09 -11.66
CA LYS A 55 -3.81 -18.50 -11.28
C LYS A 55 -4.13 -18.76 -9.81
N GLN A 56 -3.79 -17.82 -8.92
CA GLN A 56 -3.99 -17.90 -7.48
C GLN A 56 -5.10 -16.95 -7.04
N HIS A 57 -5.58 -17.11 -5.81
CA HIS A 57 -6.50 -16.15 -5.19
C HIS A 57 -5.75 -14.83 -4.87
N ASP A 58 -6.50 -13.73 -4.93
CA ASP A 58 -5.98 -12.38 -4.71
C ASP A 58 -6.26 -11.87 -3.30
N TYR A 59 -7.33 -12.38 -2.68
CA TYR A 59 -7.74 -12.01 -1.34
C TYR A 59 -8.60 -13.10 -0.70
N PHE A 60 -8.77 -13.00 0.61
CA PHE A 60 -9.74 -13.77 1.38
C PHE A 60 -10.94 -12.89 1.69
N GLU A 61 -12.13 -13.49 1.82
CA GLU A 61 -13.36 -12.80 2.13
C GLU A 61 -14.17 -13.59 3.15
N GLY A 62 -14.85 -12.90 4.07
CA GLY A 62 -15.78 -13.48 5.06
C GLY A 62 -15.95 -12.56 6.25
N ASN A 63 -17.07 -12.75 6.98
CA ASN A 63 -17.38 -12.04 8.23
C ASN A 63 -17.24 -10.51 8.16
N GLY A 64 -17.51 -9.87 7.00
CA GLY A 64 -17.36 -8.43 6.83
C GLY A 64 -15.92 -7.97 6.54
N TYR A 65 -14.99 -8.88 6.29
CA TYR A 65 -13.60 -8.58 6.01
C TYR A 65 -13.18 -9.04 4.62
N LEU A 66 -12.30 -8.24 4.01
CA LEU A 66 -11.45 -8.59 2.89
C LEU A 66 -10.01 -8.58 3.37
N ILE A 67 -9.23 -9.58 3.05
CA ILE A 67 -7.83 -9.65 3.47
C ILE A 67 -6.95 -9.89 2.27
N SER A 68 -6.05 -8.95 2.01
CA SER A 68 -5.12 -9.02 0.89
C SER A 68 -3.70 -8.69 1.38
N TRP A 69 -2.71 -8.78 0.51
CA TRP A 69 -1.32 -8.64 0.92
C TRP A 69 -0.46 -7.95 -0.13
N CYS A 70 0.63 -7.35 0.30
CA CYS A 70 1.75 -6.96 -0.54
C CYS A 70 2.65 -8.17 -0.84
N VAL A 71 3.70 -7.97 -1.61
CA VAL A 71 4.79 -8.94 -1.82
C VAL A 71 6.13 -8.25 -1.53
N GLY A 72 6.20 -7.56 -0.37
CA GLY A 72 7.22 -6.59 -0.06
C GLY A 72 6.88 -5.22 -0.67
N HIS A 73 7.89 -4.45 -1.07
CA HIS A 73 7.68 -3.14 -1.68
C HIS A 73 7.04 -3.25 -3.07
N LEU A 74 5.91 -2.58 -3.26
CA LEU A 74 5.23 -2.44 -4.55
C LEU A 74 5.49 -1.08 -5.19
N ILE A 75 5.90 -0.12 -4.37
CA ILE A 75 6.15 1.26 -4.76
C ILE A 75 7.61 1.58 -4.43
N ARG A 76 8.30 2.23 -5.36
CA ARG A 76 9.69 2.65 -5.21
C ARG A 76 9.87 4.11 -5.62
N LEU A 77 10.97 4.71 -5.20
CA LEU A 77 11.37 6.03 -5.69
C LEU A 77 11.69 5.96 -7.19
N CYS A 78 11.41 7.05 -7.90
CA CYS A 78 11.73 7.19 -9.31
C CYS A 78 13.24 7.15 -9.54
N ASP A 79 13.64 6.71 -10.73
CA ASP A 79 15.03 6.69 -11.12
C ASP A 79 15.51 8.12 -11.44
N PRO A 80 16.82 8.41 -11.33
CA PRO A 80 17.35 9.74 -11.60
C PRO A 80 16.92 10.35 -12.94
N ALA A 81 16.86 9.56 -14.02
CA ALA A 81 16.43 10.00 -15.33
C ALA A 81 14.98 10.52 -15.39
N GLU A 82 14.14 10.16 -14.42
CA GLU A 82 12.75 10.60 -14.35
C GLU A 82 12.61 11.98 -13.68
N TYR A 83 13.69 12.49 -13.13
CA TYR A 83 13.78 13.87 -12.62
C TYR A 83 14.34 14.82 -13.67
N ASP A 84 15.41 14.40 -14.38
CA ASP A 84 16.05 15.17 -15.44
C ASP A 84 16.77 14.19 -16.39
N GLU A 85 16.56 14.37 -17.70
CA GLU A 85 17.13 13.50 -18.73
C GLU A 85 18.67 13.46 -18.71
N LYS A 86 19.33 14.55 -18.24
CA LYS A 86 20.79 14.59 -18.07
C LYS A 86 21.31 13.47 -17.15
N PHE A 87 20.47 12.97 -16.22
CA PHE A 87 20.82 11.89 -15.32
C PHE A 87 20.61 10.47 -15.92
N ALA A 88 20.13 10.36 -17.17
CA ALA A 88 20.02 9.06 -17.85
C ALA A 88 21.40 8.44 -18.08
N LYS A 89 22.38 9.28 -18.40
CA LYS A 89 23.79 8.84 -18.52
C LYS A 89 24.52 9.06 -17.19
N TRP A 90 25.42 8.14 -16.90
CA TRP A 90 26.24 8.27 -15.71
C TRP A 90 27.44 9.17 -16.04
N ASP A 91 27.32 10.42 -15.67
CA ASP A 91 28.33 11.45 -15.85
C ASP A 91 28.72 12.05 -14.48
N ILE A 92 30.03 12.21 -14.25
CA ILE A 92 30.54 12.83 -12.99
C ILE A 92 30.12 14.29 -12.92
N ASP A 93 30.13 14.99 -14.04
CA ASP A 93 29.80 16.43 -14.08
C ASP A 93 28.31 16.69 -13.80
N ALA A 94 27.46 15.65 -13.91
CA ALA A 94 26.04 15.71 -13.55
C ALA A 94 25.77 15.49 -12.05
N LEU A 95 26.77 15.14 -11.25
CA LEU A 95 26.64 14.92 -9.80
C LEU A 95 26.84 16.24 -9.04
N PRO A 96 26.20 16.41 -7.87
CA PRO A 96 25.28 15.46 -7.21
C PRO A 96 23.87 15.53 -7.78
N ILE A 97 23.17 14.37 -7.78
CA ILE A 97 21.73 14.28 -8.05
C ILE A 97 21.00 14.62 -6.77
N MET A 98 20.31 15.75 -6.74
CA MET A 98 19.59 16.26 -5.56
C MET A 98 18.19 16.72 -5.97
N PRO A 99 17.19 15.81 -6.01
CA PRO A 99 15.81 16.19 -6.30
C PRO A 99 15.27 17.11 -5.22
N GLN A 100 14.52 18.16 -5.60
CA GLN A 100 13.79 18.98 -4.64
C GLN A 100 12.62 18.23 -4.00
N PHE A 101 12.00 17.32 -4.76
CA PHE A 101 10.89 16.49 -4.32
C PHE A 101 11.13 15.05 -4.79
N TYR A 102 10.92 14.09 -3.91
CA TYR A 102 11.00 12.69 -4.26
C TYR A 102 9.67 12.20 -4.86
N LYS A 103 9.76 11.59 -6.04
CA LYS A 103 8.62 10.99 -6.74
C LYS A 103 8.64 9.49 -6.54
N THR A 104 7.45 8.90 -6.41
CA THR A 104 7.27 7.45 -6.30
C THR A 104 6.63 6.90 -7.57
N LYS A 105 6.88 5.63 -7.84
CA LYS A 105 6.25 4.89 -8.93
C LYS A 105 5.99 3.45 -8.54
N VAL A 106 5.03 2.83 -9.21
CA VAL A 106 4.78 1.40 -9.10
C VAL A 106 5.97 0.64 -9.68
N ASP A 107 6.45 -0.38 -8.96
CA ASP A 107 7.47 -1.27 -9.50
C ASP A 107 6.84 -2.14 -10.61
N PRO A 108 7.41 -2.13 -11.83
CA PRO A 108 6.87 -2.92 -12.95
C PRO A 108 6.76 -4.42 -12.66
N GLN A 109 7.64 -4.97 -11.82
CA GLN A 109 7.63 -6.39 -11.47
C GLN A 109 6.44 -6.78 -10.58
N THR A 110 5.91 -5.82 -9.81
CA THR A 110 4.80 -6.03 -8.87
C THR A 110 3.53 -5.30 -9.27
N ALA A 111 3.49 -4.71 -10.48
CA ALA A 111 2.38 -3.89 -10.94
C ALA A 111 1.02 -4.60 -10.91
N ALA A 112 0.98 -5.89 -11.26
CA ALA A 112 -0.25 -6.68 -11.19
C ALA A 112 -0.77 -6.79 -9.75
N ARG A 113 0.13 -6.98 -8.77
CA ARG A 113 -0.24 -7.05 -7.36
C ARG A 113 -0.70 -5.70 -6.81
N TYR A 114 -0.02 -4.63 -7.20
CA TYR A 114 -0.44 -3.27 -6.87
C TYR A 114 -1.86 -2.99 -7.41
N GLN A 115 -2.16 -3.40 -8.66
CA GLN A 115 -3.48 -3.18 -9.25
C GLN A 115 -4.59 -3.87 -8.43
N VAL A 116 -4.37 -5.11 -7.99
CA VAL A 116 -5.30 -5.82 -7.10
C VAL A 116 -5.58 -5.02 -5.84
N LEU A 117 -4.54 -4.52 -5.16
CA LEU A 117 -4.72 -3.73 -3.93
C LEU A 117 -5.44 -2.41 -4.20
N LYS A 118 -5.09 -1.72 -5.28
CA LYS A 118 -5.75 -0.49 -5.70
C LYS A 118 -7.24 -0.70 -5.95
N ASP A 119 -7.61 -1.77 -6.65
CA ASP A 119 -9.01 -2.09 -6.94
C ASP A 119 -9.78 -2.42 -5.67
N LEU A 120 -9.19 -3.22 -4.77
CA LEU A 120 -9.79 -3.53 -3.47
C LEU A 120 -9.96 -2.29 -2.58
N MET A 121 -8.95 -1.43 -2.49
CA MET A 121 -9.00 -0.18 -1.73
C MET A 121 -10.11 0.76 -2.23
N ASN A 122 -10.38 0.75 -3.54
CA ASN A 122 -11.35 1.64 -4.15
C ASN A 122 -12.75 1.01 -4.33
N ARG A 123 -12.96 -0.22 -3.86
CA ARG A 123 -14.29 -0.86 -3.89
C ARG A 123 -15.31 0.00 -3.12
N PRO A 124 -16.53 0.19 -3.68
CA PRO A 124 -17.53 1.06 -3.05
C PRO A 124 -18.11 0.50 -1.74
N ASP A 125 -18.00 -0.81 -1.50
CA ASP A 125 -18.44 -1.51 -0.31
C ASP A 125 -17.36 -1.60 0.78
N VAL A 126 -16.12 -1.20 0.52
CA VAL A 126 -15.06 -1.06 1.51
C VAL A 126 -15.17 0.33 2.14
N ASP A 127 -15.39 0.40 3.45
CA ASP A 127 -15.52 1.67 4.17
C ASP A 127 -14.26 2.05 4.96
N GLU A 128 -13.50 1.07 5.42
CA GLU A 128 -12.30 1.27 6.25
C GLU A 128 -11.19 0.28 5.85
N LEU A 129 -9.94 0.69 6.04
CA LEU A 129 -8.78 -0.18 5.86
C LEU A 129 -8.13 -0.51 7.21
N VAL A 130 -7.44 -1.65 7.27
CA VAL A 130 -6.55 -1.99 8.37
C VAL A 130 -5.16 -2.28 7.82
N CYS A 131 -4.19 -1.48 8.27
CA CYS A 131 -2.78 -1.73 8.04
C CYS A 131 -2.32 -2.83 8.98
N ALA A 132 -2.09 -4.02 8.44
CA ALA A 132 -1.62 -5.21 9.14
C ALA A 132 -0.26 -5.71 8.59
N THR A 133 0.54 -4.80 8.06
CA THR A 133 1.95 -5.06 7.73
C THR A 133 2.78 -5.19 8.99
N ASP A 134 4.01 -5.68 8.86
CA ASP A 134 4.88 -5.94 10.01
C ASP A 134 4.92 -4.74 10.98
N ALA A 135 4.94 -5.01 12.29
CA ALA A 135 4.93 -4.01 13.36
C ALA A 135 6.31 -3.33 13.46
N ALA A 136 6.69 -2.63 12.40
CA ALA A 136 7.95 -1.94 12.26
C ALA A 136 7.83 -0.76 11.29
N ARG A 137 8.84 0.10 11.30
CA ARG A 137 8.99 1.25 10.41
C ARG A 137 8.82 0.89 8.94
N GLU A 138 9.41 -0.23 8.51
CA GLU A 138 9.37 -0.70 7.13
C GLU A 138 7.96 -1.15 6.70
N GLY A 139 7.28 -1.88 7.58
CA GLY A 139 5.89 -2.28 7.31
C GLY A 139 4.95 -1.09 7.17
N GLU A 140 5.13 -0.05 8.00
CA GLU A 140 4.36 1.19 7.87
C GLU A 140 4.61 1.87 6.51
N LEU A 141 5.88 1.95 6.08
CA LEU A 141 6.26 2.52 4.79
C LEU A 141 5.60 1.76 3.62
N ILE A 142 5.65 0.44 3.63
CA ILE A 142 5.05 -0.40 2.58
C ILE A 142 3.56 -0.09 2.42
N PHE A 143 2.81 -0.09 3.51
CA PHE A 143 1.37 0.20 3.46
C PHE A 143 1.09 1.62 2.97
N ARG A 144 1.74 2.64 3.57
CA ARG A 144 1.50 4.05 3.25
C ARG A 144 1.83 4.40 1.81
N LEU A 145 2.91 3.86 1.26
CA LEU A 145 3.27 4.07 -0.14
C LEU A 145 2.20 3.51 -1.08
N VAL A 146 1.64 2.33 -0.79
CA VAL A 146 0.56 1.73 -1.58
C VAL A 146 -0.72 2.54 -1.45
N TYR A 147 -1.09 2.92 -0.23
CA TYR A 147 -2.27 3.73 0.08
C TYR A 147 -2.23 5.08 -0.66
N ASN A 148 -1.11 5.79 -0.56
CA ASN A 148 -0.92 7.09 -1.21
C ASN A 148 -0.93 6.96 -2.75
N GLN A 149 -0.24 5.96 -3.29
CA GLN A 149 -0.17 5.72 -4.73
C GLN A 149 -1.52 5.29 -5.32
N ALA A 150 -2.34 4.58 -4.55
CA ALA A 150 -3.71 4.23 -4.93
C ALA A 150 -4.69 5.41 -4.86
N HIS A 151 -4.25 6.56 -4.33
CA HIS A 151 -5.07 7.74 -4.03
C HIS A 151 -6.29 7.41 -3.16
N CYS A 152 -6.15 6.43 -2.27
CA CYS A 152 -7.20 6.04 -1.36
C CYS A 152 -7.47 7.19 -0.36
N LYS A 153 -8.76 7.43 -0.05
CA LYS A 153 -9.19 8.49 0.88
C LYS A 153 -10.00 7.93 2.05
N LYS A 154 -10.10 6.60 2.14
CA LYS A 154 -10.84 5.93 3.20
C LYS A 154 -10.03 5.98 4.49
N PRO A 155 -10.69 6.05 5.65
CA PRO A 155 -9.99 5.96 6.93
C PRO A 155 -9.27 4.63 7.05
N PHE A 156 -8.20 4.60 7.81
CA PHE A 156 -7.49 3.36 8.08
C PHE A 156 -7.03 3.31 9.54
N LYS A 157 -7.00 2.09 10.05
CA LYS A 157 -6.51 1.75 11.38
C LYS A 157 -5.24 0.92 11.30
N ARG A 158 -4.53 0.83 12.40
CA ARG A 158 -3.30 0.04 12.54
C ARG A 158 -3.52 -1.16 13.44
N LEU A 159 -3.24 -2.35 12.93
CA LEU A 159 -3.06 -3.57 13.70
C LEU A 159 -1.57 -3.71 14.07
N TRP A 160 -1.25 -3.51 15.35
CA TRP A 160 0.12 -3.59 15.85
C TRP A 160 0.28 -4.82 16.72
N ILE A 161 0.75 -5.92 16.15
CA ILE A 161 0.95 -7.18 16.84
C ILE A 161 2.36 -7.74 16.57
N SER A 162 2.93 -8.42 17.56
CA SER A 162 4.24 -9.08 17.48
C SER A 162 4.13 -10.61 17.39
N SER A 163 2.94 -11.16 17.56
CA SER A 163 2.65 -12.60 17.49
C SER A 163 1.55 -12.89 16.49
N MET A 164 1.67 -14.01 15.77
CA MET A 164 0.67 -14.49 14.81
C MET A 164 -0.22 -15.61 15.41
N SER A 165 -0.28 -15.75 16.74
CA SER A 165 -1.27 -16.65 17.33
C SER A 165 -2.69 -16.13 17.12
N ALA A 166 -3.68 -17.03 17.07
CA ALA A 166 -5.08 -16.64 16.86
C ALA A 166 -5.57 -15.68 17.95
N GLU A 167 -5.17 -15.91 19.20
CA GLU A 167 -5.51 -15.05 20.34
C GLU A 167 -4.92 -13.65 20.19
N ALA A 168 -3.63 -13.54 19.80
CA ALA A 168 -2.99 -12.24 19.61
C ALA A 168 -3.62 -11.45 18.44
N ILE A 169 -3.98 -12.14 17.35
CA ILE A 169 -4.69 -11.52 16.22
C ILE A 169 -6.06 -11.02 16.65
N GLN A 170 -6.85 -11.84 17.36
CA GLN A 170 -8.19 -11.47 17.81
C GLN A 170 -8.15 -10.30 18.80
N GLN A 171 -7.22 -10.32 19.74
CA GLN A 171 -7.00 -9.21 20.68
C GLN A 171 -6.58 -7.94 19.91
N GLY A 172 -5.60 -8.03 19.03
CA GLY A 172 -5.16 -6.87 18.24
C GLY A 172 -6.26 -6.29 17.36
N MET A 173 -7.13 -7.12 16.79
CA MET A 173 -8.30 -6.67 16.03
C MET A 173 -9.36 -5.97 16.91
N ALA A 174 -9.43 -6.27 18.20
CA ALA A 174 -10.28 -5.55 19.16
C ALA A 174 -9.64 -4.24 19.65
N GLU A 175 -8.31 -4.10 19.54
CA GLU A 175 -7.51 -2.97 20.02
C GLU A 175 -6.92 -2.12 18.88
N LEU A 176 -7.58 -2.09 17.72
CA LEU A 176 -7.12 -1.28 16.58
C LEU A 176 -7.03 0.20 16.95
N VAL A 177 -5.91 0.82 16.61
CA VAL A 177 -5.65 2.25 16.83
C VAL A 177 -5.77 3.04 15.52
N ASP A 178 -5.93 4.36 15.61
CA ASP A 178 -5.95 5.22 14.44
C ASP A 178 -4.60 5.10 13.68
N GLY A 179 -4.69 4.95 12.37
CA GLY A 179 -3.48 4.83 11.56
C GLY A 179 -2.58 6.07 11.62
N HIS A 180 -3.16 7.25 11.84
CA HIS A 180 -2.43 8.50 11.94
C HIS A 180 -1.56 8.62 13.22
N ASP A 181 -1.80 7.79 14.24
CA ASP A 181 -0.91 7.70 15.41
C ASP A 181 0.50 7.24 15.04
N TYR A 182 0.66 6.67 13.83
CA TYR A 182 1.94 6.20 13.28
C TYR A 182 2.53 7.11 12.19
N ASP A 183 2.04 8.35 12.04
CA ASP A 183 2.54 9.29 11.04
C ASP A 183 4.03 9.60 11.21
N ASP A 184 4.50 9.80 12.44
CA ASP A 184 5.92 10.04 12.73
C ASP A 184 6.79 8.83 12.35
N LEU A 185 6.28 7.61 12.57
CA LEU A 185 7.00 6.39 12.18
C LEU A 185 7.10 6.26 10.64
N TYR A 186 6.02 6.60 9.94
CA TYR A 186 5.99 6.67 8.48
C TYR A 186 7.00 7.69 7.96
N HIS A 187 6.99 8.92 8.49
CA HIS A 187 7.92 9.97 8.05
C HIS A 187 9.38 9.62 8.33
N ALA A 188 9.67 8.95 9.44
CA ALA A 188 11.01 8.45 9.73
C ALA A 188 11.47 7.40 8.70
N ALA A 189 10.55 6.50 8.28
CA ALA A 189 10.83 5.49 7.26
C ALA A 189 11.03 6.12 5.87
N GLU A 190 10.17 7.06 5.51
CA GLU A 190 10.24 7.80 4.25
C GLU A 190 11.55 8.59 4.14
N SER A 191 11.92 9.33 5.20
CA SER A 191 13.18 10.09 5.25
C SER A 191 14.39 9.17 5.09
N ARG A 192 14.37 7.99 5.71
CA ARG A 192 15.43 7.00 5.53
C ARG A 192 15.49 6.51 4.09
N GLN A 193 14.36 6.15 3.49
CA GLN A 193 14.30 5.69 2.10
C GLN A 193 14.88 6.75 1.14
N GLN A 194 14.55 8.02 1.37
CA GLN A 194 15.07 9.14 0.58
C GLN A 194 16.58 9.33 0.77
N ALA A 195 17.07 9.22 1.99
CA ALA A 195 18.50 9.32 2.29
C ALA A 195 19.29 8.15 1.66
N ASP A 196 18.80 6.92 1.79
CA ASP A 196 19.41 5.74 1.18
C ASP A 196 19.44 5.86 -0.36
N TRP A 197 18.37 6.37 -0.97
CA TRP A 197 18.32 6.65 -2.40
C TRP A 197 19.35 7.74 -2.80
N LEU A 198 19.37 8.86 -2.07
CA LEU A 198 20.25 9.98 -2.36
C LEU A 198 21.71 9.55 -2.31
N ILE A 199 22.11 8.91 -1.24
CA ILE A 199 23.49 8.42 -1.04
C ILE A 199 23.80 7.33 -2.07
N GLY A 200 22.93 6.33 -2.20
CA GLY A 200 23.13 5.20 -3.09
C GLY A 200 23.27 5.62 -4.56
N MET A 201 22.38 6.49 -5.07
CA MET A 201 22.42 6.92 -6.47
C MET A 201 23.66 7.74 -6.79
N ASN A 202 24.10 8.61 -5.89
CA ASN A 202 25.27 9.44 -6.11
C ASN A 202 26.57 8.64 -5.96
N LEU A 203 26.72 7.90 -4.86
CA LEU A 203 27.95 7.15 -4.61
C LEU A 203 28.17 6.02 -5.61
N THR A 204 27.14 5.27 -5.96
CA THR A 204 27.26 4.18 -6.94
C THR A 204 27.79 4.72 -8.28
N ARG A 205 27.25 5.84 -8.76
CA ARG A 205 27.70 6.46 -10.01
C ARG A 205 29.11 6.98 -9.91
N LEU A 206 29.42 7.71 -8.83
CA LEU A 206 30.75 8.26 -8.59
C LEU A 206 31.81 7.14 -8.55
N TYR A 207 31.62 6.11 -7.72
CA TYR A 207 32.57 5.02 -7.59
C TYR A 207 32.71 4.24 -8.90
N THR A 208 31.63 3.96 -9.61
CA THR A 208 31.70 3.29 -10.92
C THR A 208 32.50 4.09 -11.94
N LYS A 209 32.37 5.40 -11.94
CA LYS A 209 33.12 6.27 -12.88
C LYS A 209 34.58 6.45 -12.51
N VAL A 210 34.89 6.56 -11.22
CA VAL A 210 36.26 6.77 -10.73
C VAL A 210 37.07 5.47 -10.77
N TYR A 211 36.49 4.37 -10.33
CA TYR A 211 37.20 3.10 -10.17
C TYR A 211 36.85 2.06 -11.24
N GLY A 212 35.76 2.25 -12.00
CA GLY A 212 35.32 1.39 -13.08
C GLY A 212 35.06 -0.04 -12.61
N THR A 213 35.45 -1.01 -13.47
CA THR A 213 35.35 -2.45 -13.18
C THR A 213 36.45 -2.98 -12.27
N LYS A 214 37.28 -2.11 -11.68
CA LYS A 214 38.38 -2.49 -10.78
C LYS A 214 37.94 -2.69 -9.33
N LEU A 215 36.66 -2.44 -9.03
CA LEU A 215 36.08 -2.79 -7.73
C LEU A 215 35.80 -4.31 -7.71
N PRO A 216 36.22 -5.02 -6.66
CA PRO A 216 35.98 -6.44 -6.52
C PRO A 216 34.50 -6.80 -6.43
#